data_621e7d5acb6eb454791a9f15b49a152f
#
_entry.id   621e7d5acb6eb454791a9f15b49a152f
#
_cell.length_a   1.000
_cell.length_b   1.000
_cell.length_c   1.000
_cell.angle_alpha   90.00
_cell.angle_beta   90.00
_cell.angle_gamma   90.00
#
_symmetry.space_group_name_H-M   'P 1'
#
loop_
_entity.id
_entity.type
_entity.pdbx_description
1 polymer ?
#
loop_
_entity_poly.entity_id
_entity_poly.type
_entity_poly.pdbx_seq_one_letter_code
_entity_poly.pdbx_strand_id
1 'polypeptide(L)'
;MEYRLFLRPIFAFIVAFIMFPLRSVCDDLSYNIPEETKRQYVIGNIAKDLRMDVKQLSARKARIDSEDSSKRYCDINLNTGDLIVAETIDREELCGSRMSCIVSNELVLENPLEVHRIILQIQDINDNAPRFPNERIHFEIRESAVKGQRFRLHEAHDSDIGNNALNGYSLEKNKHFVLNVHDTADGGKYAELVLEKELDREQQKEIDMILTATDGGSPQRSGTAVIHITVLDANDNVPVFSESVYKVTLAENTPSGTEIIRVSATDADEGQNGEVTYEFSRISHKAAKLFSIDKTTGQIMVVRETDYENEKNYEMGIHAQDGFTNF
;
A
#
# COMPACT_ATOMS: atom_id res chain seq x y z
N MET A 1 41.17 73.83 -60.35
CA MET A 1 39.73 73.97 -60.01
C MET A 1 39.52 73.46 -58.62
N GLU A 2 39.58 74.37 -57.64
CA GLU A 2 39.43 74.04 -56.23
C GLU A 2 37.99 74.27 -55.87
N TYR A 3 37.32 73.23 -55.33
CA TYR A 3 36.01 73.36 -54.67
C TYR A 3 36.23 73.35 -53.16
N ARG A 4 36.07 74.51 -52.54
CA ARG A 4 36.01 74.65 -51.09
C ARG A 4 34.64 74.25 -50.62
N LEU A 5 34.56 73.15 -49.82
CA LEU A 5 33.35 72.71 -49.11
C LEU A 5 33.26 73.50 -47.80
N PHE A 6 32.23 74.34 -47.67
CA PHE A 6 31.88 75.01 -46.41
C PHE A 6 31.18 73.97 -45.47
N LEU A 7 31.85 73.58 -44.42
CA LEU A 7 31.21 72.84 -43.31
C LEU A 7 30.54 73.87 -42.38
N ARG A 8 29.19 73.83 -42.33
CA ARG A 8 28.44 74.51 -41.29
C ARG A 8 28.42 73.59 -40.04
N PRO A 9 28.69 74.09 -38.80
CA PRO A 9 28.53 73.29 -37.59
C PRO A 9 27.02 73.19 -37.23
N ILE A 10 26.50 72.03 -37.33
CA ILE A 10 25.17 71.65 -36.77
C ILE A 10 25.35 71.51 -35.28
N PHE A 11 24.81 72.44 -34.50
CA PHE A 11 24.65 72.27 -33.06
C PHE A 11 23.65 71.18 -32.81
N ALA A 12 24.14 69.98 -32.52
CA ALA A 12 23.34 68.91 -32.01
C ALA A 12 23.09 69.13 -30.51
N PHE A 13 21.90 69.61 -30.18
CA PHE A 13 21.39 69.53 -28.80
C PHE A 13 21.21 68.06 -28.42
N ILE A 14 22.20 67.49 -27.75
CA ILE A 14 22.05 66.25 -27.05
C ILE A 14 21.23 66.53 -25.79
N VAL A 15 19.91 66.36 -25.87
CA VAL A 15 19.05 66.22 -24.70
C VAL A 15 19.40 64.90 -24.08
N ALA A 16 20.29 64.89 -23.09
CA ALA A 16 20.54 63.75 -22.22
C ALA A 16 19.29 63.58 -21.37
N PHE A 17 18.35 62.73 -21.86
CA PHE A 17 17.30 62.19 -21.04
C PHE A 17 17.99 61.27 -20.05
N ILE A 18 18.29 61.76 -18.85
CA ILE A 18 18.68 60.94 -17.72
C ILE A 18 17.40 60.13 -17.35
N MET A 19 17.27 59.01 -17.98
CA MET A 19 16.35 57.96 -17.52
C MET A 19 16.89 57.54 -16.16
N PHE A 20 16.47 58.21 -15.12
CA PHE A 20 16.49 57.57 -13.80
C PHE A 20 15.62 56.32 -13.92
N PRO A 21 16.16 55.13 -13.75
CA PRO A 21 15.30 54.01 -13.57
C PRO A 21 14.56 54.30 -12.25
N LEU A 22 13.25 54.60 -12.36
CA LEU A 22 12.34 54.38 -11.27
C LEU A 22 12.37 52.84 -11.04
N ARG A 23 13.42 52.39 -10.37
CA ARG A 23 13.34 51.13 -9.64
C ARG A 23 12.38 51.42 -8.50
N SER A 24 11.10 51.13 -8.71
CA SER A 24 10.28 50.71 -7.62
C SER A 24 10.89 49.36 -7.18
N VAL A 25 11.83 49.43 -6.24
CA VAL A 25 12.30 48.28 -5.48
C VAL A 25 11.09 47.92 -4.62
N CYS A 26 10.19 47.16 -5.20
CA CYS A 26 9.24 46.40 -4.43
C CYS A 26 10.05 45.25 -3.86
N ASP A 27 10.69 45.46 -2.70
CA ASP A 27 11.31 44.39 -1.95
C ASP A 27 10.17 43.52 -1.43
N ASP A 28 10.00 42.31 -2.02
CA ASP A 28 9.06 41.31 -1.54
C ASP A 28 9.50 40.91 -0.12
N LEU A 29 8.60 41.05 0.82
CA LEU A 29 8.79 40.59 2.21
C LEU A 29 8.50 39.09 2.30
N SER A 30 9.51 38.27 2.53
CA SER A 30 9.37 36.85 2.58
C SER A 30 9.60 36.32 4.00
N TYR A 31 8.66 35.53 4.50
CA TYR A 31 8.70 34.95 5.84
C TYR A 31 8.43 33.42 5.76
N ASN A 32 9.15 32.67 6.58
CA ASN A 32 8.92 31.25 6.76
C ASN A 32 8.10 31.03 8.03
N ILE A 33 7.07 30.19 7.92
CA ILE A 33 6.21 29.85 9.03
C ILE A 33 5.90 28.36 9.01
N PRO A 34 6.13 27.62 10.10
CA PRO A 34 5.61 26.27 10.22
C PRO A 34 4.07 26.28 10.14
N GLU A 35 3.49 25.31 9.48
CA GLU A 35 2.04 25.11 9.57
C GLU A 35 1.61 24.85 11.02
N GLU A 36 0.31 24.76 11.28
CA GLU A 36 -0.27 24.59 12.61
C GLU A 36 0.19 25.63 13.65
N THR A 37 0.85 26.71 13.17
CA THR A 37 1.26 27.80 14.06
C THR A 37 0.03 28.53 14.61
N LYS A 38 0.02 28.68 15.95
CA LYS A 38 -1.11 29.26 16.68
C LYS A 38 -1.38 30.74 16.31
N ARG A 39 -2.65 31.14 16.35
CA ARG A 39 -3.05 32.53 16.19
C ARG A 39 -2.26 33.46 17.14
N GLN A 40 -2.00 34.70 16.69
CA GLN A 40 -1.22 35.71 17.39
C GLN A 40 0.29 35.43 17.51
N TYR A 41 0.81 34.34 16.93
CA TYR A 41 2.24 34.13 16.82
C TYR A 41 2.85 35.20 15.94
N VAL A 42 4.01 35.74 16.35
CA VAL A 42 4.75 36.77 15.61
C VAL A 42 5.58 36.12 14.52
N ILE A 43 5.24 36.37 13.27
CA ILE A 43 5.94 35.86 12.08
C ILE A 43 7.22 36.67 11.82
N GLY A 44 7.11 37.98 11.93
CA GLY A 44 8.19 38.93 11.67
C GLY A 44 7.81 40.33 12.14
N ASN A 45 8.65 41.36 11.82
CA ASN A 45 8.33 42.73 12.17
C ASN A 45 8.45 43.65 10.94
N ILE A 46 7.31 43.98 10.37
CA ILE A 46 7.18 44.79 9.15
C ILE A 46 7.80 46.18 9.31
N ALA A 47 7.66 46.78 10.51
CA ALA A 47 8.24 48.08 10.78
C ALA A 47 9.77 48.10 10.61
N LYS A 48 10.42 47.05 11.13
CA LYS A 48 11.88 46.86 10.99
C LYS A 48 12.28 46.59 9.53
N ASP A 49 11.57 45.69 8.87
CA ASP A 49 11.91 45.25 7.52
C ASP A 49 11.74 46.37 6.49
N LEU A 50 10.73 47.21 6.66
CA LEU A 50 10.53 48.44 5.85
C LEU A 50 11.32 49.65 6.37
N ARG A 51 12.06 49.51 7.48
CA ARG A 51 12.79 50.61 8.13
C ARG A 51 11.90 51.81 8.47
N MET A 52 10.68 51.52 8.90
CA MET A 52 9.67 52.53 9.26
C MET A 52 9.45 52.57 10.77
N ASP A 53 9.10 53.77 11.28
CA ASP A 53 8.62 53.87 12.67
C ASP A 53 7.19 53.28 12.77
N VAL A 54 6.92 52.54 13.87
CA VAL A 54 5.61 51.96 14.14
C VAL A 54 4.47 53.02 14.06
N LYS A 55 4.74 54.25 14.53
CA LYS A 55 3.76 55.33 14.42
C LYS A 55 3.45 55.71 12.96
N GLN A 56 4.40 55.56 12.04
CA GLN A 56 4.16 55.78 10.61
C GLN A 56 3.25 54.71 10.01
N LEU A 57 3.38 53.43 10.41
CA LEU A 57 2.49 52.36 9.97
C LEU A 57 1.03 52.67 10.35
N SER A 58 0.80 53.09 11.60
CA SER A 58 -0.53 53.45 12.08
C SER A 58 -1.06 54.70 11.38
N ALA A 59 -0.23 55.74 11.23
CA ALA A 59 -0.60 56.97 10.53
C ALA A 59 -0.92 56.76 9.04
N ARG A 60 -0.24 55.82 8.39
CA ARG A 60 -0.45 55.38 7.00
C ARG A 60 -1.51 54.28 6.85
N LYS A 61 -2.26 53.99 7.89
CA LYS A 61 -3.34 53.00 7.91
C LYS A 61 -2.90 51.67 7.27
N ALA A 62 -1.75 51.18 7.71
CA ALA A 62 -1.23 49.90 7.22
C ALA A 62 -2.25 48.77 7.43
N ARG A 63 -2.51 48.01 6.37
CA ARG A 63 -3.37 46.81 6.41
C ARG A 63 -2.85 45.74 5.50
N ILE A 64 -3.20 44.50 5.82
CA ILE A 64 -2.92 43.37 4.96
C ILE A 64 -4.16 43.04 4.15
N ASP A 65 -4.04 43.06 2.85
CA ASP A 65 -5.05 42.62 1.90
C ASP A 65 -4.63 41.24 1.34
N SER A 66 -5.56 40.29 1.24
CA SER A 66 -5.33 38.93 0.71
C SER A 66 -5.72 38.91 -0.76
N GLU A 67 -4.92 38.31 -1.62
CA GLU A 67 -5.26 38.09 -3.04
C GLU A 67 -6.51 37.18 -3.17
N ASP A 68 -6.65 36.24 -2.26
CA ASP A 68 -7.82 35.38 -2.20
C ASP A 68 -8.73 35.83 -1.05
N SER A 69 -9.91 36.34 -1.39
CA SER A 69 -10.83 37.02 -0.47
C SER A 69 -11.48 36.10 0.58
N SER A 70 -11.15 34.81 0.60
CA SER A 70 -11.85 33.82 1.44
C SER A 70 -11.25 33.65 2.84
N LYS A 71 -9.92 33.64 2.98
CA LYS A 71 -9.23 33.43 4.27
C LYS A 71 -8.07 34.43 4.43
N ARG A 72 -7.95 35.02 5.61
CA ARG A 72 -6.87 35.94 5.98
C ARG A 72 -5.94 35.22 6.96
N TYR A 73 -4.77 34.79 6.48
CA TYR A 73 -3.81 34.00 7.27
C TYR A 73 -2.87 34.84 8.14
N CYS A 74 -2.63 36.11 7.78
CA CYS A 74 -1.81 37.00 8.58
C CYS A 74 -2.44 38.38 8.73
N ASP A 75 -2.01 39.11 9.78
CA ASP A 75 -2.42 40.47 10.07
C ASP A 75 -1.26 41.28 10.65
N ILE A 76 -1.39 42.58 10.68
CA ILE A 76 -0.40 43.48 11.25
C ILE A 76 -0.87 44.05 12.60
N ASN A 77 -0.02 43.96 13.62
CA ASN A 77 -0.23 44.67 14.87
C ASN A 77 0.31 46.07 14.76
N LEU A 78 -0.58 47.05 14.61
CA LEU A 78 -0.23 48.46 14.43
C LEU A 78 0.47 49.11 15.65
N ASN A 79 0.43 48.47 16.84
CA ASN A 79 1.10 48.99 18.04
C ASN A 79 2.57 48.55 18.14
N THR A 80 2.92 47.43 17.55
CA THR A 80 4.28 46.85 17.61
C THR A 80 4.95 46.76 16.25
N GLY A 81 4.18 46.84 15.16
CA GLY A 81 4.66 46.64 13.79
C GLY A 81 4.87 45.20 13.42
N ASP A 82 4.42 44.24 14.27
CA ASP A 82 4.59 42.82 14.05
C ASP A 82 3.58 42.28 13.04
N LEU A 83 4.06 41.44 12.14
CA LEU A 83 3.23 40.54 11.34
C LEU A 83 2.87 39.31 12.19
N ILE A 84 1.58 39.04 12.37
CA ILE A 84 1.06 38.02 13.23
C ILE A 84 0.19 37.03 12.46
N VAL A 85 0.13 35.78 12.93
CA VAL A 85 -0.81 34.77 12.44
C VAL A 85 -2.24 35.16 12.79
N ALA A 86 -3.10 35.34 11.79
CA ALA A 86 -4.51 35.63 11.97
C ALA A 86 -5.34 34.32 12.04
N GLU A 87 -5.02 33.34 11.16
CA GLU A 87 -5.64 32.02 11.15
C GLU A 87 -4.56 30.94 11.01
N THR A 88 -4.76 29.80 11.66
CA THR A 88 -3.90 28.63 11.53
C THR A 88 -3.93 28.12 10.09
N ILE A 89 -2.77 27.74 9.57
CA ILE A 89 -2.61 27.22 8.22
C ILE A 89 -2.36 25.72 8.32
N ASP A 90 -3.18 24.95 7.67
CA ASP A 90 -2.98 23.54 7.38
C ASP A 90 -2.45 23.45 5.94
N ARG A 91 -1.19 23.00 5.79
CA ARG A 91 -0.48 22.98 4.52
C ARG A 91 -1.11 21.98 3.55
N GLU A 92 -1.57 20.86 4.08
CA GLU A 92 -2.17 19.78 3.32
C GLU A 92 -3.51 20.19 2.73
N GLU A 93 -4.32 20.94 3.52
CA GLU A 93 -5.58 21.52 3.03
C GLU A 93 -5.30 22.59 1.95
N LEU A 94 -4.27 23.42 2.15
CA LEU A 94 -3.98 24.55 1.28
C LEU A 94 -3.24 24.18 -0.01
N CYS A 95 -2.23 23.32 0.11
CA CYS A 95 -1.29 23.04 -0.96
C CYS A 95 -1.26 21.56 -1.39
N GLY A 96 -1.81 20.65 -0.61
CA GLY A 96 -1.77 19.21 -0.86
C GLY A 96 -0.32 18.71 -0.93
N SER A 97 -0.02 17.84 -1.87
CA SER A 97 1.29 17.21 -2.05
C SER A 97 2.35 18.09 -2.74
N ARG A 98 2.09 19.39 -2.93
CA ARG A 98 3.09 20.27 -3.56
C ARG A 98 4.28 20.50 -2.62
N MET A 99 5.49 20.38 -3.16
CA MET A 99 6.74 20.60 -2.41
C MET A 99 6.93 22.04 -1.91
N SER A 100 6.27 23.01 -2.53
CA SER A 100 6.32 24.42 -2.12
C SER A 100 4.92 24.90 -1.85
N CYS A 101 4.71 25.47 -0.67
CA CYS A 101 3.45 26.06 -0.25
C CYS A 101 3.67 27.54 0.07
N ILE A 102 3.05 28.41 -0.74
CA ILE A 102 3.24 29.86 -0.69
C ILE A 102 1.90 30.54 -0.61
N VAL A 103 1.77 31.45 0.34
CA VAL A 103 0.63 32.36 0.46
C VAL A 103 1.09 33.79 0.19
N SER A 104 0.50 34.43 -0.81
CA SER A 104 0.75 35.82 -1.15
C SER A 104 -0.28 36.76 -0.53
N ASN A 105 0.21 37.83 0.06
CA ASN A 105 -0.61 38.91 0.61
C ASN A 105 -0.02 40.23 0.21
N GLU A 106 -0.80 41.31 0.30
CA GLU A 106 -0.37 42.66 0.02
C GLU A 106 -0.47 43.52 1.29
N LEU A 107 0.64 44.14 1.67
CA LEU A 107 0.65 45.22 2.65
C LEU A 107 0.34 46.52 1.93
N VAL A 108 -0.78 47.14 2.26
CA VAL A 108 -1.21 48.41 1.71
C VAL A 108 -0.96 49.51 2.73
N LEU A 109 -0.22 50.56 2.30
CA LEU A 109 0.04 51.75 3.07
C LEU A 109 -0.58 52.96 2.34
N GLU A 110 -1.33 53.78 3.08
CA GLU A 110 -1.93 55.02 2.53
C GLU A 110 -1.02 56.25 2.78
N ASN A 111 -1.19 57.29 2.02
CA ASN A 111 -0.58 58.62 2.20
C ASN A 111 0.96 58.64 2.30
N PRO A 112 1.73 58.42 1.21
CA PRO A 112 1.29 58.06 -0.14
C PRO A 112 0.88 56.58 -0.23
N LEU A 113 0.13 56.20 -1.28
CA LEU A 113 -0.24 54.84 -1.53
C LEU A 113 1.02 54.03 -1.94
N GLU A 114 1.35 53.01 -1.16
CA GLU A 114 2.38 52.03 -1.43
C GLU A 114 1.84 50.64 -1.18
N VAL A 115 2.24 49.70 -2.03
CA VAL A 115 1.85 48.28 -1.88
C VAL A 115 3.15 47.47 -1.87
N HIS A 116 3.30 46.64 -0.83
CA HIS A 116 4.41 45.72 -0.69
C HIS A 116 3.86 44.29 -0.67
N ARG A 117 4.49 43.41 -1.42
CA ARG A 117 4.10 41.98 -1.43
C ARG A 117 4.67 41.29 -0.21
N ILE A 118 3.82 40.54 0.48
CA ILE A 118 4.19 39.65 1.60
C ILE A 118 4.05 38.24 1.13
N ILE A 119 5.13 37.47 1.18
CA ILE A 119 5.19 36.05 0.81
C ILE A 119 5.38 35.23 2.09
N LEU A 120 4.40 34.42 2.43
CA LEU A 120 4.51 33.43 3.50
C LEU A 120 4.86 32.08 2.88
N GLN A 121 6.03 31.54 3.22
CA GLN A 121 6.43 30.18 2.87
C GLN A 121 6.05 29.26 4.01
N ILE A 122 5.05 28.40 3.76
CA ILE A 122 4.53 27.47 4.76
C ILE A 122 5.45 26.26 4.79
N GLN A 123 6.01 26.01 5.96
CA GLN A 123 6.90 24.87 6.21
C GLN A 123 6.09 23.71 6.72
N ASP A 124 6.33 22.55 6.15
CA ASP A 124 5.78 21.26 6.54
C ASP A 124 6.27 20.85 7.93
N ILE A 125 5.38 20.31 8.76
CA ILE A 125 5.70 19.66 10.02
C ILE A 125 5.23 18.21 9.96
N ASN A 126 5.83 17.32 10.75
CA ASN A 126 5.43 15.92 10.79
C ASN A 126 4.17 15.76 11.67
N ASP A 127 3.00 16.13 11.17
CA ASP A 127 1.74 16.03 11.90
C ASP A 127 0.79 14.95 11.36
N ASN A 128 1.06 14.41 10.19
CA ASN A 128 0.38 13.25 9.63
C ASN A 128 1.18 11.96 9.87
N ALA A 129 0.50 10.83 9.84
CA ALA A 129 1.11 9.51 9.89
C ALA A 129 0.73 8.74 8.63
N PRO A 130 1.60 7.86 8.12
CA PRO A 130 1.25 6.99 7.01
C PRO A 130 -0.02 6.20 7.29
N ARG A 131 -0.94 6.12 6.34
CA ARG A 131 -2.21 5.38 6.47
C ARG A 131 -2.41 4.45 5.29
N PHE A 132 -2.74 3.20 5.58
CA PHE A 132 -3.17 2.26 4.55
C PHE A 132 -4.64 2.52 4.17
N PRO A 133 -5.02 2.34 2.89
CA PRO A 133 -6.41 2.50 2.45
C PRO A 133 -7.35 1.48 3.12
N ASN A 134 -6.82 0.31 3.48
CA ASN A 134 -7.53 -0.74 4.19
C ASN A 134 -6.69 -1.22 5.39
N GLU A 135 -7.33 -1.37 6.55
CA GLU A 135 -6.68 -1.91 7.75
C GLU A 135 -6.36 -3.41 7.63
N ARG A 136 -7.06 -4.13 6.72
CA ARG A 136 -6.83 -5.53 6.42
C ARG A 136 -6.66 -5.73 4.91
N ILE A 137 -5.58 -6.40 4.52
CA ILE A 137 -5.23 -6.77 3.15
C ILE A 137 -5.37 -8.29 3.07
N HIS A 138 -6.27 -8.78 2.21
CA HIS A 138 -6.56 -10.20 2.09
C HIS A 138 -5.97 -10.78 0.80
N PHE A 139 -5.30 -11.94 0.91
CA PHE A 139 -4.81 -12.74 -0.19
C PHE A 139 -5.29 -14.18 -0.07
N GLU A 140 -5.62 -14.78 -1.20
CA GLU A 140 -5.82 -16.21 -1.35
C GLU A 140 -4.66 -16.77 -2.17
N ILE A 141 -3.87 -17.65 -1.57
CA ILE A 141 -2.65 -18.19 -2.20
C ILE A 141 -2.72 -19.73 -2.12
N ARG A 142 -2.62 -20.39 -3.27
CA ARG A 142 -2.54 -21.85 -3.30
C ARG A 142 -1.24 -22.30 -2.66
N GLU A 143 -1.25 -23.39 -1.91
CA GLU A 143 -0.02 -23.97 -1.34
C GLU A 143 0.97 -24.40 -2.41
N SER A 144 0.50 -24.79 -3.62
CA SER A 144 1.34 -25.07 -4.79
C SER A 144 2.04 -23.82 -5.37
N ALA A 145 1.88 -22.63 -4.75
CA ALA A 145 2.56 -21.42 -5.18
C ALA A 145 4.09 -21.58 -5.10
N VAL A 146 4.78 -21.14 -6.15
CA VAL A 146 6.21 -21.34 -6.26
C VAL A 146 7.00 -20.31 -5.46
N LYS A 147 8.12 -20.74 -4.85
CA LYS A 147 9.07 -19.84 -4.21
C LYS A 147 9.49 -18.71 -5.16
N GLY A 148 9.53 -17.47 -4.65
CA GLY A 148 9.84 -16.26 -5.41
C GLY A 148 8.62 -15.58 -6.01
N GLN A 149 7.41 -16.14 -5.87
CA GLN A 149 6.18 -15.46 -6.28
C GLN A 149 6.00 -14.17 -5.49
N ARG A 150 5.56 -13.12 -6.18
CA ARG A 150 5.46 -11.76 -5.66
C ARG A 150 4.02 -11.29 -5.66
N PHE A 151 3.64 -10.60 -4.60
CA PHE A 151 2.31 -10.03 -4.40
C PHE A 151 2.49 -8.55 -4.06
N ARG A 152 2.05 -7.66 -4.95
CA ARG A 152 2.13 -6.22 -4.72
C ARG A 152 1.15 -5.82 -3.62
N LEU A 153 1.64 -5.07 -2.64
CA LEU A 153 0.85 -4.55 -1.55
C LEU A 153 0.27 -3.17 -1.90
N HIS A 154 -0.85 -2.82 -1.28
CA HIS A 154 -1.38 -1.46 -1.36
C HIS A 154 -0.44 -0.50 -0.66
N GLU A 155 -0.16 0.61 -1.32
CA GLU A 155 0.71 1.66 -0.79
C GLU A 155 0.00 2.40 0.35
N ALA A 156 0.75 2.72 1.40
CA ALA A 156 0.28 3.64 2.42
C ALA A 156 0.41 5.07 1.89
N HIS A 157 -0.50 5.93 2.27
CA HIS A 157 -0.49 7.35 1.95
C HIS A 157 -0.08 8.16 3.18
N ASP A 158 0.85 9.09 2.97
CA ASP A 158 1.25 10.10 3.91
C ASP A 158 1.01 11.46 3.27
N SER A 159 0.41 12.39 4.02
CA SER A 159 0.08 13.71 3.49
C SER A 159 1.24 14.68 3.59
N ASP A 160 2.19 14.42 4.49
CA ASP A 160 3.37 15.24 4.68
C ASP A 160 4.34 15.14 3.49
N ILE A 161 5.30 16.03 3.40
CA ILE A 161 6.24 16.12 2.27
C ILE A 161 7.70 15.97 2.71
N GLY A 162 8.54 15.70 1.72
CA GLY A 162 9.99 15.64 1.93
C GLY A 162 10.40 14.56 2.93
N ASN A 163 11.10 14.95 3.98
CA ASN A 163 11.55 14.02 5.02
C ASN A 163 10.41 13.52 5.91
N ASN A 164 9.32 14.28 6.04
CA ASN A 164 8.18 13.88 6.86
C ASN A 164 7.26 12.89 6.15
N ALA A 165 7.35 12.77 4.82
CA ALA A 165 6.59 11.82 4.02
C ALA A 165 6.96 10.36 4.32
N LEU A 166 6.18 9.44 3.74
CA LEU A 166 6.41 8.00 3.79
C LEU A 166 7.85 7.63 3.42
N ASN A 167 8.57 7.01 4.36
CA ASN A 167 9.98 6.65 4.20
C ASN A 167 10.22 5.14 4.00
N GLY A 168 9.34 4.28 4.51
CA GLY A 168 9.56 2.86 4.35
C GLY A 168 8.47 1.95 4.89
N TYR A 169 8.68 0.66 4.66
CA TYR A 169 7.80 -0.41 5.12
C TYR A 169 8.59 -1.46 5.87
N SER A 170 7.97 -2.10 6.83
CA SER A 170 8.49 -3.28 7.53
C SER A 170 7.38 -4.30 7.73
N LEU A 171 7.76 -5.59 7.72
CA LEU A 171 6.84 -6.72 7.91
C LEU A 171 7.17 -7.43 9.21
N GLU A 172 6.15 -7.84 9.94
CA GLU A 172 6.29 -8.73 11.07
C GLU A 172 6.99 -10.03 10.67
N LYS A 173 7.88 -10.51 11.53
CA LYS A 173 8.69 -11.69 11.28
C LYS A 173 7.81 -12.93 11.13
N ASN A 174 7.88 -13.59 9.99
CA ASN A 174 7.15 -14.83 9.69
C ASN A 174 8.07 -15.86 9.03
N LYS A 175 7.56 -17.07 8.75
CA LYS A 175 8.35 -18.19 8.23
C LYS A 175 8.34 -18.26 6.70
N HIS A 176 7.31 -17.73 6.05
CA HIS A 176 7.00 -17.99 4.65
C HIS A 176 7.28 -16.81 3.73
N PHE A 177 7.18 -15.56 4.23
CA PHE A 177 7.22 -14.37 3.42
C PHE A 177 8.32 -13.40 3.86
N VAL A 178 8.86 -12.67 2.89
CA VAL A 178 9.73 -11.53 3.09
C VAL A 178 9.16 -10.31 2.37
N LEU A 179 9.51 -9.13 2.83
CA LEU A 179 9.10 -7.86 2.24
C LEU A 179 10.22 -7.30 1.38
N ASN A 180 9.91 -7.01 0.12
CA ASN A 180 10.79 -6.24 -0.75
C ASN A 180 10.20 -4.83 -0.92
N VAL A 181 11.00 -3.81 -0.62
CA VAL A 181 10.61 -2.40 -0.77
C VAL A 181 11.37 -1.82 -1.96
N HIS A 182 10.66 -1.10 -2.81
CA HIS A 182 11.17 -0.51 -4.03
C HIS A 182 10.89 0.99 -4.05
N ASP A 183 11.82 1.75 -4.61
CA ASP A 183 11.63 3.17 -4.88
C ASP A 183 10.91 3.36 -6.22
N THR A 184 9.99 4.31 -6.27
CA THR A 184 9.32 4.73 -7.51
C THR A 184 10.08 5.89 -8.17
N ALA A 185 9.85 6.12 -9.46
CA ALA A 185 10.54 7.18 -10.20
C ALA A 185 10.21 8.61 -9.72
N ASP A 186 9.09 8.78 -9.05
CA ASP A 186 8.60 10.02 -8.44
C ASP A 186 9.04 10.21 -6.99
N GLY A 187 9.89 9.30 -6.47
CA GLY A 187 10.44 9.36 -5.12
C GLY A 187 9.57 8.71 -4.04
N GLY A 188 8.45 8.11 -4.42
CA GLY A 188 7.62 7.30 -3.54
C GLY A 188 8.22 5.91 -3.29
N LYS A 189 7.53 5.11 -2.47
CA LYS A 189 7.92 3.72 -2.17
C LYS A 189 6.72 2.79 -2.25
N TYR A 190 6.94 1.61 -2.81
CA TYR A 190 5.97 0.51 -2.76
C TYR A 190 6.60 -0.76 -2.22
N ALA A 191 5.77 -1.67 -1.75
CA ALA A 191 6.22 -2.92 -1.19
C ALA A 191 5.60 -4.13 -1.90
N GLU A 192 6.38 -5.21 -2.00
CA GLU A 192 5.96 -6.51 -2.49
C GLU A 192 6.19 -7.55 -1.41
N LEU A 193 5.19 -8.38 -1.19
CA LEU A 193 5.30 -9.58 -0.39
C LEU A 193 5.87 -10.70 -1.29
N VAL A 194 6.94 -11.34 -0.89
CA VAL A 194 7.61 -12.40 -1.66
C VAL A 194 7.56 -13.71 -0.90
N LEU A 195 7.05 -14.75 -1.53
CA LEU A 195 7.04 -16.10 -0.97
C LEU A 195 8.46 -16.66 -0.96
N GLU A 196 9.02 -16.90 0.21
CA GLU A 196 10.38 -17.44 0.36
C GLU A 196 10.40 -18.91 0.73
N LYS A 197 9.40 -19.38 1.45
CA LYS A 197 9.24 -20.78 1.83
C LYS A 197 7.87 -21.28 1.41
N GLU A 198 7.82 -22.49 0.88
CA GLU A 198 6.60 -23.18 0.47
C GLU A 198 5.52 -23.16 1.55
N LEU A 199 4.29 -23.08 1.12
CA LEU A 199 3.12 -23.18 1.96
C LEU A 199 2.72 -24.65 2.08
N ASP A 200 2.02 -24.98 3.14
CA ASP A 200 1.51 -26.30 3.45
C ASP A 200 0.20 -26.07 4.23
N ARG A 201 -0.91 -26.26 3.53
CA ARG A 201 -2.24 -25.96 4.07
C ARG A 201 -2.61 -26.91 5.21
N GLU A 202 -2.14 -28.16 5.15
CA GLU A 202 -2.38 -29.16 6.18
C GLU A 202 -1.73 -28.77 7.50
N GLN A 203 -0.62 -28.02 7.45
CA GLN A 203 0.04 -27.47 8.63
C GLN A 203 -0.50 -26.10 9.02
N GLN A 204 -0.81 -25.22 8.05
CA GLN A 204 -1.23 -23.84 8.32
C GLN A 204 -2.18 -23.30 7.25
N LYS A 205 -3.48 -23.21 7.59
CA LYS A 205 -4.54 -22.74 6.68
C LYS A 205 -4.59 -21.22 6.54
N GLU A 206 -4.17 -20.49 7.56
CA GLU A 206 -4.24 -19.01 7.59
C GLU A 206 -2.95 -18.46 8.16
N ILE A 207 -2.51 -17.32 7.60
CA ILE A 207 -1.31 -16.60 8.04
C ILE A 207 -1.68 -15.14 8.21
N ASP A 208 -1.55 -14.61 9.42
CA ASP A 208 -1.68 -13.19 9.71
C ASP A 208 -0.29 -12.59 9.97
N MET A 209 -0.07 -11.37 9.44
CA MET A 209 1.16 -10.60 9.59
C MET A 209 0.85 -9.12 9.68
N ILE A 210 1.62 -8.36 10.46
CA ILE A 210 1.50 -6.90 10.53
C ILE A 210 2.47 -6.28 9.54
N LEU A 211 1.92 -5.47 8.62
CA LEU A 211 2.67 -4.56 7.75
C LEU A 211 2.67 -3.17 8.41
N THR A 212 3.84 -2.59 8.56
CA THR A 212 4.01 -1.24 9.13
C THR A 212 4.62 -0.32 8.09
N ALA A 213 4.00 0.83 7.86
CA ALA A 213 4.54 1.94 7.11
C ALA A 213 5.08 3.00 8.07
N THR A 214 6.23 3.58 7.78
CA THR A 214 6.88 4.61 8.60
C THR A 214 7.26 5.82 7.78
N ASP A 215 7.12 7.02 8.34
CA ASP A 215 7.66 8.24 7.78
C ASP A 215 9.16 8.41 8.10
N GLY A 216 9.76 9.50 7.63
CA GLY A 216 11.13 9.88 7.96
C GLY A 216 11.22 11.10 8.90
N GLY A 217 10.10 11.53 9.47
CA GLY A 217 10.00 12.71 10.32
C GLY A 217 10.53 12.52 11.75
N SER A 218 10.48 13.57 12.52
CA SER A 218 10.91 13.56 13.94
C SER A 218 9.91 14.34 14.81
N PRO A 219 9.19 13.66 15.76
CA PRO A 219 9.25 12.22 16.01
C PRO A 219 8.71 11.40 14.84
N GLN A 220 9.28 10.21 14.63
CA GLN A 220 8.81 9.30 13.59
C GLN A 220 7.39 8.81 13.88
N ARG A 221 6.53 8.79 12.87
CA ARG A 221 5.17 8.27 12.94
C ARG A 221 5.02 7.02 12.09
N SER A 222 3.99 6.23 12.35
CA SER A 222 3.73 4.99 11.64
C SER A 222 2.24 4.67 11.55
N GLY A 223 1.90 3.90 10.52
CA GLY A 223 0.59 3.28 10.34
C GLY A 223 0.74 1.78 10.08
N THR A 224 -0.27 1.00 10.41
CA THR A 224 -0.23 -0.46 10.27
C THR A 224 -1.43 -1.00 9.52
N ALA A 225 -1.24 -2.13 8.82
CA ALA A 225 -2.30 -2.96 8.27
C ALA A 225 -2.01 -4.44 8.56
N VAL A 226 -3.06 -5.25 8.67
CA VAL A 226 -2.93 -6.71 8.81
C VAL A 226 -3.00 -7.33 7.42
N ILE A 227 -1.97 -8.09 7.05
CA ILE A 227 -2.00 -8.97 5.89
C ILE A 227 -2.55 -10.31 6.36
N HIS A 228 -3.68 -10.72 5.81
CA HIS A 228 -4.32 -12.01 6.05
C HIS A 228 -4.24 -12.85 4.79
N ILE A 229 -3.63 -14.03 4.90
CA ILE A 229 -3.47 -14.97 3.80
C ILE A 229 -4.27 -16.22 4.12
N THR A 230 -5.21 -16.56 3.25
CA THR A 230 -5.86 -17.87 3.23
C THR A 230 -5.09 -18.79 2.28
N VAL A 231 -4.57 -19.89 2.80
CA VAL A 231 -3.86 -20.90 2.00
C VAL A 231 -4.91 -21.81 1.36
N LEU A 232 -4.99 -21.77 0.03
CA LEU A 232 -5.91 -22.60 -0.74
C LEU A 232 -5.28 -23.95 -1.02
N ASP A 233 -6.13 -24.96 -1.01
CA ASP A 233 -5.81 -26.36 -1.26
C ASP A 233 -5.23 -26.62 -2.66
N ALA A 234 -4.32 -27.57 -2.73
CA ALA A 234 -3.83 -28.16 -3.97
C ALA A 234 -3.82 -29.69 -3.78
N ASN A 235 -4.16 -30.45 -4.81
CA ASN A 235 -4.11 -31.92 -4.75
C ASN A 235 -2.65 -32.39 -4.74
N ASP A 236 -1.99 -32.39 -3.58
CA ASP A 236 -0.60 -32.78 -3.40
C ASP A 236 -0.40 -33.93 -2.40
N ASN A 237 -1.48 -34.37 -1.75
CA ASN A 237 -1.50 -35.56 -0.92
C ASN A 237 -2.10 -36.75 -1.70
N VAL A 238 -1.76 -37.93 -1.30
CA VAL A 238 -2.31 -39.17 -1.87
C VAL A 238 -3.06 -39.94 -0.81
N PRO A 239 -4.13 -40.67 -1.17
CA PRO A 239 -4.87 -41.47 -0.20
C PRO A 239 -4.00 -42.51 0.52
N VAL A 240 -4.07 -42.55 1.83
CA VAL A 240 -3.36 -43.51 2.69
C VAL A 240 -4.33 -44.52 3.30
N PHE A 241 -4.16 -45.81 2.96
CA PHE A 241 -4.97 -46.88 3.55
C PHE A 241 -4.73 -47.01 5.05
N SER A 242 -5.79 -47.28 5.81
CA SER A 242 -5.70 -47.52 7.26
C SER A 242 -4.92 -48.81 7.60
N GLU A 243 -4.90 -49.79 6.70
CA GLU A 243 -4.17 -51.02 6.84
C GLU A 243 -3.43 -51.40 5.54
N SER A 244 -2.22 -51.91 5.64
CA SER A 244 -1.45 -52.38 4.48
C SER A 244 -1.98 -53.69 3.91
N VAL A 245 -2.68 -54.51 4.70
CA VAL A 245 -3.28 -55.77 4.32
C VAL A 245 -4.55 -56.05 5.12
N TYR A 246 -5.66 -56.19 4.42
CA TYR A 246 -6.94 -56.57 4.98
C TYR A 246 -7.13 -58.11 4.85
N LYS A 247 -7.45 -58.80 5.93
CA LYS A 247 -7.65 -60.26 5.94
C LYS A 247 -9.04 -60.58 6.47
N VAL A 248 -9.75 -61.42 5.73
CA VAL A 248 -11.08 -61.88 6.13
C VAL A 248 -11.24 -63.36 5.78
N THR A 249 -11.99 -64.08 6.60
CA THR A 249 -12.39 -65.47 6.34
C THR A 249 -13.86 -65.49 5.94
N LEU A 250 -14.16 -66.11 4.81
CA LEU A 250 -15.49 -66.22 4.24
C LEU A 250 -15.95 -67.64 4.27
N ALA A 251 -17.19 -67.89 4.68
CA ALA A 251 -17.79 -69.23 4.60
C ALA A 251 -18.17 -69.56 3.13
N GLU A 252 -18.03 -70.79 2.70
CA GLU A 252 -18.62 -71.26 1.44
C GLU A 252 -20.14 -71.05 1.43
N ASN A 253 -20.73 -70.94 0.24
CA ASN A 253 -22.17 -70.67 0.06
C ASN A 253 -22.64 -69.33 0.68
N THR A 254 -21.73 -68.34 0.91
CA THR A 254 -22.13 -67.01 1.37
C THR A 254 -23.04 -66.37 0.34
N PRO A 255 -24.21 -65.82 0.72
CA PRO A 255 -25.20 -65.27 -0.21
C PRO A 255 -24.66 -64.04 -0.96
N SER A 256 -25.11 -63.89 -2.20
CA SER A 256 -24.89 -62.66 -2.97
C SER A 256 -25.44 -61.45 -2.22
N GLY A 257 -24.73 -60.33 -2.25
CA GLY A 257 -25.06 -59.08 -1.54
C GLY A 257 -24.52 -59.03 -0.10
N THR A 258 -23.80 -60.08 0.36
CA THR A 258 -23.15 -60.03 1.68
C THR A 258 -21.92 -59.18 1.66
N GLU A 259 -21.81 -58.19 2.58
CA GLU A 259 -20.59 -57.41 2.84
C GLU A 259 -19.54 -58.31 3.48
N ILE A 260 -18.35 -58.34 2.90
CA ILE A 260 -17.23 -59.15 3.39
C ILE A 260 -16.37 -58.33 4.32
N ILE A 261 -15.96 -57.18 3.84
CA ILE A 261 -15.05 -56.25 4.52
C ILE A 261 -15.19 -54.88 3.88
N ARG A 262 -14.86 -53.86 4.65
CA ARG A 262 -14.73 -52.52 4.17
C ARG A 262 -13.27 -52.09 4.26
N VAL A 263 -12.69 -51.58 3.16
CA VAL A 263 -11.39 -50.94 3.16
C VAL A 263 -11.57 -49.43 3.35
N SER A 264 -10.59 -48.78 3.98
CA SER A 264 -10.65 -47.35 4.25
C SER A 264 -9.29 -46.73 3.97
N ALA A 265 -9.31 -45.63 3.24
CA ALA A 265 -8.17 -44.75 3.07
C ALA A 265 -8.59 -43.31 3.41
N THR A 266 -7.65 -42.50 3.84
CA THR A 266 -7.84 -41.09 4.16
C THR A 266 -6.90 -40.27 3.31
N ASP A 267 -7.38 -39.13 2.88
CA ASP A 267 -6.62 -38.09 2.20
C ASP A 267 -6.59 -36.85 3.07
N ALA A 268 -5.50 -36.09 3.01
CA ALA A 268 -5.33 -34.89 3.82
C ALA A 268 -5.85 -33.62 3.12
N ASP A 269 -6.07 -33.69 1.80
CA ASP A 269 -6.57 -32.59 1.00
C ASP A 269 -8.02 -32.23 1.31
N GLU A 270 -8.50 -31.08 0.82
CA GLU A 270 -9.83 -30.57 1.15
C GLU A 270 -10.81 -30.69 -0.04
N GLY A 271 -12.08 -30.89 0.32
CA GLY A 271 -13.16 -30.93 -0.67
C GLY A 271 -13.00 -32.09 -1.65
N GLN A 272 -13.04 -31.78 -2.95
CA GLN A 272 -12.94 -32.81 -3.99
C GLN A 272 -11.56 -33.47 -4.07
N ASN A 273 -10.50 -32.78 -3.69
CA ASN A 273 -9.15 -33.33 -3.68
C ASN A 273 -9.00 -34.42 -2.62
N GLY A 274 -9.70 -34.32 -1.47
CA GLY A 274 -9.70 -35.30 -0.42
C GLY A 274 -10.81 -36.39 -0.53
N GLU A 275 -11.64 -36.35 -1.60
CA GLU A 275 -12.64 -37.38 -1.83
C GLU A 275 -12.02 -38.65 -2.39
N VAL A 276 -11.95 -39.70 -1.55
CA VAL A 276 -11.33 -40.98 -1.92
C VAL A 276 -12.31 -41.92 -2.61
N THR A 277 -11.86 -42.48 -3.73
CA THR A 277 -12.59 -43.55 -4.44
C THR A 277 -11.79 -44.85 -4.52
N TYR A 278 -12.46 -45.98 -4.59
CA TYR A 278 -11.85 -47.29 -4.51
C TYR A 278 -12.12 -48.14 -5.75
N GLU A 279 -11.11 -48.86 -6.21
CA GLU A 279 -11.25 -49.85 -7.29
C GLU A 279 -10.31 -51.04 -7.11
N PHE A 280 -10.59 -52.17 -7.79
CA PHE A 280 -9.65 -53.26 -7.87
C PHE A 280 -8.53 -52.94 -8.85
N SER A 281 -7.31 -52.88 -8.36
CA SER A 281 -6.11 -52.69 -9.20
C SER A 281 -5.56 -54.00 -9.75
N ARG A 282 -5.70 -55.09 -8.98
CA ARG A 282 -5.31 -56.44 -9.36
C ARG A 282 -6.38 -57.41 -8.85
N ILE A 283 -7.06 -58.11 -9.74
CA ILE A 283 -8.04 -59.10 -9.41
C ILE A 283 -7.98 -60.25 -10.43
N SER A 284 -8.05 -61.50 -9.99
CA SER A 284 -8.12 -62.63 -10.88
C SER A 284 -9.47 -62.69 -11.60
N HIS A 285 -9.52 -63.29 -12.81
CA HIS A 285 -10.77 -63.40 -13.57
C HIS A 285 -11.88 -64.17 -12.82
N LYS A 286 -11.49 -65.12 -11.95
CA LYS A 286 -12.38 -65.83 -11.09
C LYS A 286 -12.94 -64.92 -9.97
N ALA A 287 -12.06 -64.21 -9.25
CA ALA A 287 -12.44 -63.32 -8.18
C ALA A 287 -13.32 -62.15 -8.68
N ALA A 288 -13.03 -61.59 -9.87
CA ALA A 288 -13.83 -60.52 -10.47
C ALA A 288 -15.30 -60.91 -10.76
N LYS A 289 -15.60 -62.19 -10.86
CA LYS A 289 -16.98 -62.67 -11.04
C LYS A 289 -17.70 -62.88 -9.70
N LEU A 290 -16.96 -62.95 -8.60
CA LEU A 290 -17.46 -63.27 -7.27
C LEU A 290 -17.56 -62.08 -6.36
N PHE A 291 -16.72 -61.06 -6.58
CA PHE A 291 -16.61 -59.89 -5.70
C PHE A 291 -16.79 -58.59 -6.44
N SER A 292 -17.38 -57.61 -5.79
CA SER A 292 -17.44 -56.21 -6.24
C SER A 292 -16.96 -55.30 -5.12
N ILE A 293 -16.47 -54.14 -5.49
CA ILE A 293 -16.13 -53.06 -4.55
C ILE A 293 -17.02 -51.85 -4.85
N ASP A 294 -17.58 -51.28 -3.80
CA ASP A 294 -18.27 -49.98 -3.91
C ASP A 294 -17.24 -48.86 -3.98
N LYS A 295 -17.32 -48.08 -5.03
CA LYS A 295 -16.34 -47.05 -5.32
C LYS A 295 -16.22 -45.95 -4.26
N THR A 296 -17.33 -45.64 -3.57
CA THR A 296 -17.40 -44.54 -2.61
C THR A 296 -17.15 -45.01 -1.19
N THR A 297 -17.69 -46.20 -0.83
CA THR A 297 -17.65 -46.67 0.56
C THR A 297 -16.51 -47.62 0.84
N GLY A 298 -15.85 -48.16 -0.20
CA GLY A 298 -14.82 -49.18 -0.05
C GLY A 298 -15.36 -50.55 0.42
N GLN A 299 -16.70 -50.75 0.38
CA GLN A 299 -17.32 -52.01 0.74
C GLN A 299 -17.06 -53.10 -0.31
N ILE A 300 -16.53 -54.24 0.11
CA ILE A 300 -16.35 -55.38 -0.76
C ILE A 300 -17.48 -56.37 -0.48
N MET A 301 -18.21 -56.75 -1.52
CA MET A 301 -19.41 -57.60 -1.42
C MET A 301 -19.28 -58.83 -2.30
N VAL A 302 -19.96 -59.91 -1.87
CA VAL A 302 -20.14 -61.10 -2.67
C VAL A 302 -21.18 -60.82 -3.77
N VAL A 303 -20.83 -61.11 -5.02
CA VAL A 303 -21.74 -60.98 -6.17
C VAL A 303 -22.35 -62.33 -6.54
N ARG A 304 -21.60 -63.43 -6.31
CA ARG A 304 -22.05 -64.80 -6.53
C ARG A 304 -21.55 -65.71 -5.41
N GLU A 305 -22.27 -66.74 -5.15
CA GLU A 305 -21.91 -67.74 -4.14
C GLU A 305 -20.48 -68.24 -4.34
N THR A 306 -19.74 -68.38 -3.25
CA THR A 306 -18.40 -68.93 -3.19
C THR A 306 -18.40 -70.44 -2.94
N ASP A 307 -17.45 -71.13 -3.57
CA ASP A 307 -17.28 -72.56 -3.51
C ASP A 307 -15.84 -72.87 -3.05
N TYR A 308 -15.70 -73.52 -1.87
CA TYR A 308 -14.40 -73.80 -1.27
C TYR A 308 -13.61 -74.84 -2.06
N GLU A 309 -14.32 -75.82 -2.69
CA GLU A 309 -13.67 -76.87 -3.49
C GLU A 309 -13.05 -76.32 -4.78
N ASN A 310 -13.59 -75.17 -5.29
CA ASN A 310 -13.13 -74.55 -6.50
C ASN A 310 -11.91 -73.61 -6.29
N GLU A 311 -11.90 -72.85 -5.18
CA GLU A 311 -10.79 -71.88 -4.83
C GLU A 311 -10.84 -71.60 -3.33
N LYS A 312 -9.70 -71.86 -2.63
CA LYS A 312 -9.60 -71.71 -1.17
C LYS A 312 -9.16 -70.34 -0.73
N ASN A 313 -8.45 -69.59 -1.59
CA ASN A 313 -7.92 -68.25 -1.25
C ASN A 313 -8.09 -67.32 -2.45
N TYR A 314 -8.51 -66.11 -2.18
CA TYR A 314 -8.59 -65.03 -3.14
C TYR A 314 -7.70 -63.89 -2.68
N GLU A 315 -6.82 -63.41 -3.56
CA GLU A 315 -5.97 -62.23 -3.33
C GLU A 315 -6.36 -61.15 -4.33
N MET A 316 -6.61 -59.94 -3.85
CA MET A 316 -7.06 -58.80 -4.65
C MET A 316 -6.26 -57.59 -4.25
N GLY A 317 -5.73 -56.84 -5.22
CA GLY A 317 -5.15 -55.53 -5.01
C GLY A 317 -6.24 -54.49 -5.09
N ILE A 318 -6.19 -53.50 -4.21
CA ILE A 318 -7.12 -52.39 -4.19
C ILE A 318 -6.31 -51.11 -4.39
N HIS A 319 -6.85 -50.21 -5.20
CA HIS A 319 -6.33 -48.87 -5.44
C HIS A 319 -7.31 -47.86 -4.83
N ALA A 320 -6.79 -46.89 -4.11
CA ALA A 320 -7.52 -45.71 -3.67
C ALA A 320 -7.03 -44.52 -4.49
N GLN A 321 -7.93 -43.72 -4.98
CA GLN A 321 -7.66 -42.56 -5.80
C GLN A 321 -8.45 -41.38 -5.28
N ASP A 322 -7.80 -40.23 -5.19
CA ASP A 322 -8.37 -38.92 -4.91
C ASP A 322 -8.76 -38.19 -6.20
N GLY A 323 -9.44 -37.09 -6.05
CA GLY A 323 -9.78 -36.15 -7.10
C GLY A 323 -10.47 -36.78 -8.31
N PHE A 324 -11.51 -36.15 -8.85
CA PHE A 324 -12.03 -36.51 -10.16
C PHE A 324 -11.06 -36.05 -11.24
N THR A 325 -10.15 -36.91 -11.69
CA THR A 325 -9.50 -36.71 -12.98
C THR A 325 -10.56 -36.92 -14.08
N ASN A 326 -11.29 -35.86 -14.39
CA ASN A 326 -11.99 -35.79 -15.68
C ASN A 326 -10.91 -35.66 -16.77
N PHE A 327 -10.57 -36.79 -17.41
CA PHE A 327 -9.86 -36.81 -18.67
C PHE A 327 -10.76 -36.33 -19.80
#